data_0372739ac974cf99b1cea16d04060c88
#
_entry.id   0372739ac974cf99b1cea16d04060c88
#
_cell.length_a   1.000
_cell.length_b   1.000
_cell.length_c   1.000
_cell.angle_alpha   90.00
_cell.angle_beta   90.00
_cell.angle_gamma   90.00
#
_symmetry.space_group_name_H-M   'P 1'
#
loop_
_entity.id
_entity.type
_entity.pdbx_description
1 polymer ?
#
loop_
_entity_poly.entity_id
_entity_poly.type
_entity_poly.pdbx_seq_one_letter_code
_entity_poly.pdbx_strand_id
1 'polypeptide(L)'
;MLKGAGKLKDNAYLVNFSEVDRVGQYEGDTIDGLADGQGTFSAVNTYNEPYTYQGGWKQGLFHGYGSRILENEDLMDYTGNYIEGEYAPNAQEFFTSLGTSGSFPYTVTELADNFLSEHDQLFFEHNIDDYSSFLDEEFSFKKFEKNPAKFGDKLIDLKRLQVVQISEVKYSEYLPVVTTIIASNSNNIYWIYYIGGCDDVYAGSMIEAYLLPLGYGSYTTLLGTSRTAMAAAAAAIR
;
A
#
# COMPACT_ATOMS: atom_id res chain seq x y z
N MET A 1 25.54 12.15 -2.06
CA MET A 1 25.21 13.29 -1.17
C MET A 1 24.48 12.69 0.00
N LEU A 2 24.99 12.79 1.22
CA LEU A 2 24.33 12.25 2.41
C LEU A 2 22.99 13.00 2.60
N LYS A 3 21.88 12.34 2.38
CA LYS A 3 20.57 12.82 2.77
C LYS A 3 20.50 12.75 4.29
N GLY A 4 20.25 13.86 4.93
CA GLY A 4 19.97 13.95 6.35
C GLY A 4 21.19 14.10 7.26
N ALA A 5 21.40 15.29 7.79
CA ALA A 5 22.20 15.51 8.98
C ALA A 5 21.34 16.28 9.95
N GLY A 6 20.77 15.58 10.93
CA GLY A 6 20.13 16.25 12.06
C GLY A 6 21.19 16.79 13.01
N LYS A 7 21.03 18.02 13.48
CA LYS A 7 21.84 18.60 14.54
C LYS A 7 20.92 19.24 15.55
N LEU A 8 20.96 18.72 16.78
CA LEU A 8 20.32 19.38 17.91
C LEU A 8 20.98 20.74 18.12
N LYS A 9 20.23 21.80 17.89
CA LYS A 9 20.58 23.15 18.30
C LYS A 9 19.37 23.77 18.97
N ASP A 10 19.49 24.07 20.25
CA ASP A 10 18.45 24.75 21.05
C ASP A 10 17.07 24.02 21.06
N ASN A 11 17.08 22.69 21.25
CA ASN A 11 15.90 21.81 21.14
C ASN A 11 15.22 21.78 19.76
N ALA A 12 15.81 22.37 18.75
CA ALA A 12 15.34 22.24 17.38
C ALA A 12 16.15 21.17 16.64
N TYR A 13 15.46 20.28 15.94
CA TYR A 13 16.05 19.24 15.13
C TYR A 13 15.77 19.52 13.67
N LEU A 14 16.83 19.54 12.85
CA LEU A 14 16.71 19.75 11.42
C LEU A 14 16.73 18.38 10.74
N VAL A 15 15.63 18.00 10.07
CA VAL A 15 15.57 16.80 9.24
C VAL A 15 15.48 17.24 7.78
N ASN A 16 16.38 16.74 6.96
CA ASN A 16 16.35 16.98 5.51
C ASN A 16 15.61 15.83 4.83
N PHE A 17 14.43 16.14 4.28
CA PHE A 17 13.66 15.23 3.45
C PHE A 17 13.74 15.69 2.00
N SER A 18 14.36 14.92 1.12
CA SER A 18 14.28 15.09 -0.35
C SER A 18 14.36 16.56 -0.82
N GLU A 19 15.39 17.33 -0.41
CA GLU A 19 15.59 18.74 -0.78
C GLU A 19 14.87 19.79 0.09
N VAL A 20 14.06 19.39 1.08
CA VAL A 20 13.40 20.34 2.01
C VAL A 20 13.83 20.10 3.45
N ASP A 21 14.52 21.08 4.02
CA ASP A 21 14.87 21.07 5.43
C ASP A 21 13.62 21.27 6.29
N ARG A 22 13.42 20.39 7.27
CA ARG A 22 12.36 20.51 8.26
C ARG A 22 12.95 20.80 9.62
N VAL A 23 12.51 21.91 10.21
CA VAL A 23 12.90 22.32 11.56
C VAL A 23 11.77 22.00 12.52
N GLY A 24 12.07 21.25 13.56
CA GLY A 24 11.08 20.86 14.57
C GLY A 24 11.72 20.52 15.90
N GLN A 25 10.92 20.02 16.82
CA GLN A 25 11.35 19.54 18.12
C GLN A 25 11.51 18.03 18.09
N TYR A 26 12.63 17.52 18.57
CA TYR A 26 12.92 16.08 18.66
C TYR A 26 13.15 15.68 20.11
N GLU A 27 12.57 14.55 20.50
CA GLU A 27 12.79 13.87 21.77
C GLU A 27 12.98 12.37 21.49
N GLY A 28 14.13 11.81 21.83
CA GLY A 28 14.41 10.39 21.61
C GLY A 28 15.90 10.06 21.61
N ASP A 29 16.20 8.84 21.14
CA ASP A 29 17.54 8.29 21.10
C ASP A 29 18.40 9.00 20.05
N THR A 30 19.69 9.19 20.36
CA THR A 30 20.65 9.81 19.43
C THR A 30 21.98 9.06 19.41
N ILE A 31 22.59 8.96 18.23
CA ILE A 31 23.97 8.51 18.03
C ILE A 31 24.71 9.63 17.29
N ASP A 32 25.86 10.07 17.82
CA ASP A 32 26.68 11.15 17.24
C ASP A 32 25.89 12.45 16.93
N GLY A 33 24.84 12.73 17.71
CA GLY A 33 23.99 13.90 17.54
C GLY A 33 22.93 13.78 16.45
N LEU A 34 22.77 12.62 15.85
CA LEU A 34 21.69 12.27 14.92
C LEU A 34 20.63 11.45 15.65
N ALA A 35 19.36 11.64 15.31
CA ALA A 35 18.30 10.74 15.74
C ALA A 35 18.58 9.33 15.26
N ASP A 36 18.67 8.37 16.18
CA ASP A 36 18.96 6.96 15.86
C ASP A 36 18.42 6.09 17.01
N GLY A 37 17.45 5.22 16.70
CA GLY A 37 16.69 4.45 17.69
C GLY A 37 15.21 4.83 17.69
N GLN A 38 14.62 5.08 18.85
CA GLN A 38 13.21 5.50 18.95
C GLN A 38 13.12 6.99 19.30
N GLY A 39 12.13 7.68 18.70
CA GLY A 39 11.96 9.11 18.97
C GLY A 39 10.68 9.71 18.44
N THR A 40 10.37 10.91 18.92
CA THR A 40 9.23 11.73 18.52
C THR A 40 9.74 13.04 17.92
N PHE A 41 9.19 13.44 16.80
CA PHE A 41 9.50 14.67 16.09
C PHE A 41 8.24 15.44 15.75
N SER A 42 8.16 16.71 16.18
CA SER A 42 7.03 17.60 15.88
C SER A 42 7.50 18.77 15.05
N ALA A 43 6.87 19.00 13.91
CA ALA A 43 7.23 20.03 12.94
C ALA A 43 5.99 20.48 12.13
N VAL A 44 6.21 21.36 11.17
CA VAL A 44 5.22 21.71 10.14
C VAL A 44 5.68 21.17 8.78
N ASN A 45 4.74 20.75 7.95
CA ASN A 45 5.03 20.33 6.58
C ASN A 45 5.19 21.52 5.62
N THR A 46 5.42 21.27 4.33
CA THR A 46 5.57 22.33 3.31
C THR A 46 4.31 23.15 3.07
N TYR A 47 3.16 22.66 3.51
CA TYR A 47 1.86 23.36 3.43
C TYR A 47 1.55 24.12 4.72
N ASN A 48 2.55 24.21 5.66
CA ASN A 48 2.42 24.83 6.96
C ASN A 48 1.41 24.12 7.90
N GLU A 49 1.25 22.80 7.73
CA GLU A 49 0.37 21.98 8.55
C GLU A 49 1.21 21.27 9.62
N PRO A 50 0.82 21.36 10.90
CA PRO A 50 1.50 20.67 11.97
C PRO A 50 1.38 19.16 11.84
N TYR A 51 2.47 18.45 12.13
CA TYR A 51 2.47 17.00 12.24
C TYR A 51 3.42 16.52 13.33
N THR A 52 3.17 15.32 13.82
CA THR A 52 4.06 14.61 14.73
C THR A 52 4.40 13.24 14.16
N TYR A 53 5.69 12.90 14.12
CA TYR A 53 6.17 11.56 13.86
C TYR A 53 6.63 10.91 15.15
N GLN A 54 6.20 9.67 15.39
CA GLN A 54 6.66 8.83 16.49
C GLN A 54 7.05 7.46 15.95
N GLY A 55 8.31 7.05 16.16
CA GLY A 55 8.77 5.76 15.64
C GLY A 55 10.27 5.63 15.57
N GLY A 56 10.71 4.73 14.70
CA GLY A 56 12.11 4.42 14.47
C GLY A 56 12.85 5.50 13.69
N TRP A 57 14.14 5.65 14.01
CA TRP A 57 15.05 6.59 13.38
C TRP A 57 16.37 5.91 13.04
N LYS A 58 16.99 6.33 11.95
CA LYS A 58 18.33 5.91 11.55
C LYS A 58 19.04 7.05 10.86
N GLN A 59 20.22 7.41 11.37
CA GLN A 59 21.05 8.47 10.80
C GLN A 59 20.29 9.79 10.54
N GLY A 60 19.38 10.17 11.45
CA GLY A 60 18.61 11.40 11.37
C GLY A 60 17.35 11.34 10.51
N LEU A 61 16.98 10.18 9.97
CA LEU A 61 15.80 10.00 9.14
C LEU A 61 14.81 9.01 9.76
N PHE A 62 13.52 9.16 9.46
CA PHE A 62 12.51 8.15 9.81
C PHE A 62 12.91 6.82 9.22
N HIS A 63 12.89 5.76 10.01
CA HIS A 63 13.29 4.44 9.56
C HIS A 63 12.66 3.34 10.42
N GLY A 64 12.23 2.24 9.78
CA GLY A 64 11.50 1.19 10.47
C GLY A 64 10.06 1.62 10.79
N TYR A 65 9.42 0.96 11.75
CA TYR A 65 8.02 1.21 12.07
C TYR A 65 7.82 2.54 12.81
N GLY A 66 6.83 3.31 12.36
CA GLY A 66 6.48 4.59 12.96
C GLY A 66 5.13 5.11 12.50
N SER A 67 4.68 6.19 13.12
CA SER A 67 3.42 6.85 12.81
C SER A 67 3.65 8.34 12.62
N ARG A 68 3.22 8.87 11.47
CA ARG A 68 3.17 10.31 11.21
C ARG A 68 1.71 10.76 11.25
N ILE A 69 1.38 11.52 12.27
CA ILE A 69 0.03 12.01 12.56
C ILE A 69 -0.02 13.49 12.16
N LEU A 70 -0.98 13.86 11.33
CA LEU A 70 -1.26 15.25 11.00
C LEU A 70 -2.34 15.79 11.94
N GLU A 71 -2.20 17.02 12.41
CA GLU A 71 -3.20 17.63 13.32
C GLU A 71 -4.51 17.99 12.58
N ASN A 72 -4.52 18.01 11.25
CA ASN A 72 -5.70 18.23 10.46
C ASN A 72 -6.41 16.89 10.20
N GLU A 73 -7.59 16.70 10.77
CA GLU A 73 -8.42 15.48 10.67
C GLU A 73 -8.85 15.12 9.21
N ASP A 74 -8.77 16.09 8.28
CA ASP A 74 -9.06 15.86 6.87
C ASP A 74 -7.86 15.24 6.10
N LEU A 75 -6.69 15.15 6.74
CA LEU A 75 -5.48 14.61 6.15
C LEU A 75 -5.18 13.20 6.66
N MET A 76 -4.61 12.39 5.78
CA MET A 76 -4.33 11.00 6.07
C MET A 76 -3.09 10.86 6.97
N ASP A 77 -3.25 10.15 8.08
CA ASP A 77 -2.13 9.69 8.90
C ASP A 77 -1.40 8.53 8.19
N TYR A 78 -0.08 8.47 8.39
CA TYR A 78 0.76 7.42 7.80
C TYR A 78 1.41 6.62 8.93
N THR A 79 0.85 5.46 9.22
CA THR A 79 1.40 4.50 10.18
C THR A 79 1.89 3.27 9.43
N GLY A 80 3.14 2.87 9.69
CA GLY A 80 3.76 1.70 9.06
C GLY A 80 5.27 1.86 8.93
N ASN A 81 5.85 1.21 7.92
CA ASN A 81 7.29 1.24 7.71
C ASN A 81 7.75 2.52 7.00
N TYR A 82 8.94 2.98 7.39
CA TYR A 82 9.65 4.09 6.78
C TYR A 82 11.04 3.67 6.34
N ILE A 83 11.47 4.15 5.19
CA ILE A 83 12.82 3.96 4.64
C ILE A 83 13.35 5.32 4.25
N GLU A 84 14.51 5.70 4.82
CA GLU A 84 15.20 6.97 4.52
C GLU A 84 14.29 8.22 4.57
N GLY A 85 13.37 8.25 5.53
CA GLY A 85 12.46 9.38 5.75
C GLY A 85 11.11 9.31 5.04
N GLU A 86 10.93 8.38 4.11
CA GLU A 86 9.71 8.21 3.33
C GLU A 86 8.88 7.01 3.80
N TYR A 87 7.56 7.14 3.73
CA TYR A 87 6.66 6.04 4.05
C TYR A 87 6.75 4.95 2.99
N ALA A 88 7.06 3.73 3.43
CA ALA A 88 7.23 2.55 2.59
C ALA A 88 6.45 1.37 3.19
N PRO A 89 5.12 1.34 3.01
CA PRO A 89 4.29 0.29 3.58
C PRO A 89 4.65 -1.08 3.02
N ASN A 90 4.51 -2.12 3.84
CA ASN A 90 4.50 -3.51 3.35
C ASN A 90 3.16 -3.81 2.63
N ALA A 91 3.02 -5.02 2.04
CA ALA A 91 1.82 -5.37 1.30
C ALA A 91 0.55 -5.31 2.17
N GLN A 92 0.62 -5.77 3.41
CA GLN A 92 -0.50 -5.74 4.35
C GLN A 92 -0.97 -4.29 4.61
N GLU A 93 -0.05 -3.42 5.00
CA GLU A 93 -0.33 -2.01 5.28
C GLU A 93 -0.85 -1.30 4.02
N PHE A 94 -0.21 -1.56 2.88
CA PHE A 94 -0.56 -0.94 1.61
C PHE A 94 -1.99 -1.30 1.17
N PHE A 95 -2.32 -2.58 1.06
CA PHE A 95 -3.64 -3.00 0.59
C PHE A 95 -4.76 -2.70 1.60
N THR A 96 -4.48 -2.73 2.90
CA THR A 96 -5.42 -2.32 3.93
C THR A 96 -5.72 -0.82 3.85
N SER A 97 -4.69 0.00 3.67
CA SER A 97 -4.83 1.46 3.47
C SER A 97 -5.65 1.78 2.22
N LEU A 98 -5.40 1.10 1.09
CA LEU A 98 -6.20 1.28 -0.14
C LEU A 98 -7.69 0.97 0.09
N GLY A 99 -8.00 -0.03 0.91
CA GLY A 99 -9.39 -0.40 1.25
C GLY A 99 -10.13 0.68 2.03
N THR A 100 -9.42 1.46 2.85
CA THR A 100 -10.01 2.51 3.68
C THR A 100 -10.04 3.88 3.01
N SER A 101 -9.02 4.23 2.25
CA SER A 101 -8.82 5.56 1.67
C SER A 101 -8.94 5.63 0.14
N GLY A 102 -9.04 4.49 -0.53
CA GLY A 102 -9.10 4.41 -1.98
C GLY A 102 -10.48 4.77 -2.57
N SER A 103 -10.53 4.95 -3.88
CA SER A 103 -11.77 5.22 -4.64
C SER A 103 -12.76 4.05 -4.69
N PHE A 104 -12.31 2.88 -4.25
CA PHE A 104 -13.11 1.66 -4.14
C PHE A 104 -12.95 1.08 -2.73
N PRO A 105 -13.82 1.47 -1.78
CA PRO A 105 -13.72 1.02 -0.38
C PRO A 105 -14.04 -0.48 -0.25
N TYR A 106 -13.18 -1.18 0.49
CA TYR A 106 -13.32 -2.60 0.86
C TYR A 106 -12.68 -2.84 2.22
N THR A 107 -13.04 -3.96 2.83
CA THR A 107 -12.38 -4.43 4.07
C THR A 107 -11.58 -5.69 3.74
N VAL A 108 -10.29 -5.69 4.07
CA VAL A 108 -9.44 -6.87 3.94
C VAL A 108 -9.92 -7.93 4.91
N THR A 109 -10.08 -9.17 4.45
CA THR A 109 -10.44 -10.30 5.32
C THR A 109 -9.26 -10.68 6.22
N GLU A 110 -9.52 -11.27 7.39
CA GLU A 110 -8.48 -11.71 8.31
C GLU A 110 -7.50 -12.71 7.65
N LEU A 111 -8.00 -13.60 6.79
CA LEU A 111 -7.17 -14.54 6.05
C LEU A 111 -6.25 -13.84 5.05
N ALA A 112 -6.77 -12.84 4.33
CA ALA A 112 -5.96 -12.07 3.38
C ALA A 112 -4.93 -11.20 4.09
N ASP A 113 -5.28 -10.61 5.23
CA ASP A 113 -4.39 -9.81 6.06
C ASP A 113 -3.19 -10.63 6.53
N ASN A 114 -3.44 -11.83 7.06
CA ASN A 114 -2.38 -12.77 7.45
C ASN A 114 -1.51 -13.19 6.26
N PHE A 115 -2.12 -13.55 5.13
CA PHE A 115 -1.39 -13.95 3.93
C PHE A 115 -0.47 -12.83 3.41
N LEU A 116 -0.96 -11.59 3.37
CA LEU A 116 -0.17 -10.42 2.96
C LEU A 116 1.03 -10.20 3.89
N SER A 117 0.83 -10.36 5.20
CA SER A 117 1.90 -10.22 6.20
C SER A 117 2.99 -11.30 6.09
N GLU A 118 2.59 -12.53 5.77
CA GLU A 118 3.52 -13.68 5.67
C GLU A 118 4.23 -13.75 4.32
N HIS A 119 3.65 -13.17 3.26
CA HIS A 119 4.08 -13.33 1.87
C HIS A 119 4.25 -12.00 1.12
N ASP A 120 4.76 -10.97 1.80
CA ASP A 120 4.97 -9.62 1.27
C ASP A 120 5.70 -9.60 -0.09
N GLN A 121 6.74 -10.43 -0.22
CA GLN A 121 7.58 -10.54 -1.41
C GLN A 121 6.79 -10.95 -2.68
N LEU A 122 5.66 -11.66 -2.55
CA LEU A 122 4.83 -12.03 -3.70
C LEU A 122 4.27 -10.81 -4.44
N PHE A 123 4.09 -9.71 -3.72
CA PHE A 123 3.42 -8.51 -4.22
C PHE A 123 4.37 -7.37 -4.58
N PHE A 124 5.60 -7.37 -4.06
CA PHE A 124 6.60 -6.34 -4.32
C PHE A 124 7.70 -6.78 -5.29
N GLU A 125 8.15 -8.03 -5.19
CA GLU A 125 9.32 -8.48 -5.95
C GLU A 125 8.95 -9.20 -7.25
N HIS A 126 7.77 -9.85 -7.31
CA HIS A 126 7.25 -10.60 -8.46
C HIS A 126 8.25 -11.60 -9.08
N ASN A 127 9.21 -12.08 -8.27
CA ASN A 127 10.35 -12.89 -8.71
C ASN A 127 10.15 -14.40 -8.49
N ILE A 128 8.92 -14.86 -8.38
CA ILE A 128 8.58 -16.26 -8.12
C ILE A 128 8.29 -16.96 -9.44
N ASP A 129 9.07 -18.00 -9.72
CA ASP A 129 8.93 -18.82 -10.92
C ASP A 129 7.70 -19.76 -10.86
N ASP A 130 7.30 -20.17 -9.65
CA ASP A 130 6.22 -21.12 -9.44
C ASP A 130 5.27 -20.70 -8.30
N TYR A 131 4.04 -20.37 -8.65
CA TYR A 131 2.98 -20.00 -7.71
C TYR A 131 2.12 -21.18 -7.25
N SER A 132 2.38 -22.41 -7.72
CA SER A 132 1.49 -23.56 -7.52
C SER A 132 1.21 -23.87 -6.04
N SER A 133 2.20 -23.70 -5.17
CA SER A 133 2.04 -23.94 -3.72
C SER A 133 1.09 -22.96 -3.02
N PHE A 134 0.83 -21.83 -3.64
CA PHE A 134 -0.03 -20.77 -3.08
C PHE A 134 -1.46 -20.80 -3.64
N LEU A 135 -1.78 -21.67 -4.61
CA LEU A 135 -3.05 -21.64 -5.32
C LEU A 135 -4.18 -22.33 -4.57
N ASP A 136 -5.37 -21.74 -4.63
CA ASP A 136 -6.65 -22.37 -4.32
C ASP A 136 -7.23 -22.99 -5.60
N GLU A 137 -7.03 -24.29 -5.80
CA GLU A 137 -7.55 -25.04 -6.94
C GLU A 137 -9.09 -25.21 -6.92
N GLU A 138 -9.71 -25.01 -5.74
CA GLU A 138 -11.16 -25.17 -5.54
C GLU A 138 -11.92 -23.84 -5.52
N PHE A 139 -11.25 -22.73 -5.85
CA PHE A 139 -11.88 -21.43 -5.82
C PHE A 139 -13.14 -21.36 -6.68
N SER A 140 -14.15 -20.72 -6.14
CA SER A 140 -15.41 -20.42 -6.83
C SER A 140 -15.92 -19.05 -6.46
N PHE A 141 -16.11 -18.15 -7.44
CA PHE A 141 -16.63 -16.83 -7.22
C PHE A 141 -17.97 -16.83 -6.46
N LYS A 142 -18.87 -17.79 -6.75
CA LYS A 142 -20.13 -17.93 -6.03
C LYS A 142 -19.96 -18.28 -4.54
N LYS A 143 -18.92 -19.07 -4.21
CA LYS A 143 -18.61 -19.36 -2.81
C LYS A 143 -18.04 -18.13 -2.13
N PHE A 144 -17.13 -17.40 -2.80
CA PHE A 144 -16.56 -16.15 -2.31
C PHE A 144 -17.66 -15.09 -2.10
N GLU A 145 -18.53 -14.87 -3.07
CA GLU A 145 -19.67 -13.94 -2.97
C GLU A 145 -20.57 -14.24 -1.76
N LYS A 146 -20.78 -15.52 -1.46
CA LYS A 146 -21.60 -15.94 -0.30
C LYS A 146 -20.90 -15.67 1.05
N ASN A 147 -19.58 -15.84 1.12
CA ASN A 147 -18.82 -15.67 2.35
C ASN A 147 -17.35 -15.31 2.05
N PRO A 148 -17.05 -14.01 1.80
CA PRO A 148 -15.69 -13.56 1.49
C PRO A 148 -14.68 -13.88 2.59
N ALA A 149 -15.10 -13.90 3.87
CA ALA A 149 -14.23 -14.15 5.01
C ALA A 149 -13.59 -15.56 5.05
N LYS A 150 -14.02 -16.46 4.16
CA LYS A 150 -13.42 -17.79 4.02
C LYS A 150 -12.34 -17.89 2.94
N PHE A 151 -11.97 -16.76 2.36
CA PHE A 151 -10.99 -16.66 1.27
C PHE A 151 -9.95 -15.61 1.61
N GLY A 152 -8.79 -15.73 0.98
CA GLY A 152 -7.66 -14.83 1.19
C GLY A 152 -6.44 -15.50 1.80
N ASP A 153 -6.53 -16.77 2.16
CA ASP A 153 -5.40 -17.60 2.60
C ASP A 153 -4.61 -18.22 1.44
N LYS A 154 -5.08 -18.00 0.19
CA LYS A 154 -4.46 -18.51 -1.03
C LYS A 154 -4.72 -17.58 -2.21
N LEU A 155 -3.83 -17.66 -3.19
CA LEU A 155 -4.00 -17.03 -4.49
C LEU A 155 -5.01 -17.81 -5.35
N ILE A 156 -5.70 -17.11 -6.23
CA ILE A 156 -6.55 -17.69 -7.27
C ILE A 156 -5.92 -17.48 -8.64
N ASP A 157 -5.97 -18.49 -9.51
CA ASP A 157 -5.52 -18.40 -10.89
C ASP A 157 -6.70 -18.05 -11.79
N LEU A 158 -6.80 -16.80 -12.20
CA LEU A 158 -7.85 -16.34 -13.09
C LEU A 158 -7.34 -16.22 -14.52
N LYS A 159 -8.04 -16.91 -15.42
CA LYS A 159 -7.80 -16.89 -16.86
C LYS A 159 -8.82 -16.01 -17.56
N ARG A 160 -8.39 -15.37 -18.66
CA ARG A 160 -9.27 -14.65 -19.59
C ARG A 160 -10.08 -13.54 -18.90
N LEU A 161 -9.40 -12.70 -18.15
CA LEU A 161 -9.96 -11.46 -17.63
C LEU A 161 -9.92 -10.38 -18.71
N GLN A 162 -11.07 -9.81 -19.06
CA GLN A 162 -11.12 -8.66 -19.95
C GLN A 162 -10.92 -7.38 -19.15
N VAL A 163 -9.89 -6.60 -19.48
CA VAL A 163 -9.62 -5.30 -18.89
C VAL A 163 -10.67 -4.30 -19.35
N VAL A 164 -11.41 -3.75 -18.41
CA VAL A 164 -12.42 -2.70 -18.64
C VAL A 164 -11.78 -1.32 -18.51
N GLN A 165 -10.96 -1.14 -17.49
CA GLN A 165 -10.25 0.11 -17.19
C GLN A 165 -8.90 -0.23 -16.55
N ILE A 166 -7.90 0.60 -16.82
CA ILE A 166 -6.58 0.53 -16.21
C ILE A 166 -6.09 1.94 -15.91
N SER A 167 -5.40 2.11 -14.80
CA SER A 167 -4.72 3.35 -14.42
C SER A 167 -3.50 3.06 -13.59
N GLU A 168 -2.49 3.91 -13.70
CA GLU A 168 -1.24 3.81 -12.96
C GLU A 168 -1.02 5.06 -12.12
N VAL A 169 -0.61 4.88 -10.87
CA VAL A 169 -0.34 5.96 -9.92
C VAL A 169 0.96 5.68 -9.19
N LYS A 170 1.84 6.68 -9.10
CA LYS A 170 3.02 6.63 -8.25
C LYS A 170 2.70 7.27 -6.90
N TYR A 171 2.62 6.46 -5.86
CA TYR A 171 2.27 6.92 -4.51
C TYR A 171 3.45 7.55 -3.76
N SER A 172 4.67 7.08 -3.98
CA SER A 172 5.88 7.64 -3.37
C SER A 172 7.14 7.30 -4.19
N GLU A 173 8.30 7.87 -3.81
CA GLU A 173 9.58 7.52 -4.45
C GLU A 173 10.03 6.08 -4.15
N TYR A 174 9.61 5.54 -3.00
CA TYR A 174 10.01 4.21 -2.51
C TYR A 174 8.99 3.10 -2.84
N LEU A 175 7.81 3.46 -3.33
CA LEU A 175 6.88 2.51 -3.91
C LEU A 175 7.02 2.53 -5.43
N PRO A 176 7.02 1.37 -6.08
CA PRO A 176 6.86 1.31 -7.53
C PRO A 176 5.51 1.92 -7.93
N VAL A 177 5.33 2.13 -9.21
CA VAL A 177 4.02 2.46 -9.77
C VAL A 177 3.02 1.41 -9.31
N VAL A 178 1.82 1.83 -8.97
CA VAL A 178 0.71 0.93 -8.65
C VAL A 178 -0.30 0.98 -9.77
N THR A 179 -0.52 -0.17 -10.38
CA THR A 179 -1.51 -0.34 -11.43
C THR A 179 -2.83 -0.79 -10.82
N THR A 180 -3.90 -0.05 -11.09
CA THR A 180 -5.28 -0.43 -10.77
C THR A 180 -5.98 -0.89 -12.04
N ILE A 181 -6.49 -2.12 -12.04
CA ILE A 181 -7.21 -2.73 -13.16
C ILE A 181 -8.63 -3.08 -12.73
N ILE A 182 -9.61 -2.56 -13.45
CA ILE A 182 -10.97 -3.07 -13.38
C ILE A 182 -11.10 -4.08 -14.50
N ALA A 183 -11.34 -5.34 -14.15
CA ALA A 183 -11.48 -6.41 -15.12
C ALA A 183 -12.77 -7.19 -14.90
N SER A 184 -13.19 -7.90 -15.95
CA SER A 184 -14.39 -8.75 -15.91
C SER A 184 -14.14 -10.13 -16.50
N ASN A 185 -14.81 -11.10 -15.93
CA ASN A 185 -14.93 -12.45 -16.49
C ASN A 185 -16.38 -12.89 -16.40
N SER A 186 -17.06 -13.03 -17.54
CA SER A 186 -18.49 -13.25 -17.60
C SER A 186 -19.28 -12.13 -16.91
N ASN A 187 -19.90 -12.40 -15.74
CA ASN A 187 -20.67 -11.44 -14.98
C ASN A 187 -19.94 -10.93 -13.72
N ASN A 188 -18.74 -11.43 -13.46
CA ASN A 188 -17.99 -11.07 -12.26
C ASN A 188 -17.07 -9.87 -12.56
N ILE A 189 -16.99 -8.96 -11.62
CA ILE A 189 -16.12 -7.78 -11.67
C ILE A 189 -15.04 -7.93 -10.62
N TYR A 190 -13.81 -7.61 -11.03
CA TYR A 190 -12.61 -7.64 -10.22
C TYR A 190 -11.99 -6.24 -10.20
N TRP A 191 -11.70 -5.74 -9.01
CA TRP A 191 -10.93 -4.53 -8.80
C TRP A 191 -9.55 -4.95 -8.31
N ILE A 192 -8.58 -4.92 -9.22
CA ILE A 192 -7.28 -5.53 -9.05
C ILE A 192 -6.26 -4.42 -8.81
N TYR A 193 -5.45 -4.57 -7.79
CA TYR A 193 -4.30 -3.74 -7.51
C TYR A 193 -3.03 -4.54 -7.72
N TYR A 194 -2.12 -4.00 -8.52
CA TYR A 194 -0.81 -4.57 -8.80
C TYR A 194 0.27 -3.55 -8.47
N ILE A 195 1.24 -3.93 -7.62
CA ILE A 195 2.37 -3.08 -7.26
C ILE A 195 3.44 -3.25 -8.36
N GLY A 196 3.35 -2.46 -9.39
CA GLY A 196 4.18 -2.49 -10.59
C GLY A 196 3.48 -1.83 -11.77
N GLY A 197 4.22 -1.53 -12.83
CA GLY A 197 3.68 -1.07 -14.10
C GLY A 197 3.22 -2.23 -14.98
N CYS A 198 2.30 -1.97 -15.90
CA CYS A 198 1.77 -2.91 -16.87
C CYS A 198 1.79 -2.30 -18.28
N ASP A 199 2.99 -2.06 -18.83
CA ASP A 199 3.20 -1.30 -20.08
C ASP A 199 2.44 -1.84 -21.29
N ASP A 200 2.21 -3.16 -21.37
CA ASP A 200 1.54 -3.82 -22.49
C ASP A 200 0.06 -4.14 -22.24
N VAL A 201 -0.53 -3.63 -21.14
CA VAL A 201 -1.93 -3.88 -20.78
C VAL A 201 -2.76 -2.61 -20.99
N TYR A 202 -3.84 -2.71 -21.74
CA TYR A 202 -4.75 -1.60 -22.06
C TYR A 202 -6.20 -1.99 -21.84
N ALA A 203 -7.10 -1.02 -21.83
CA ALA A 203 -8.53 -1.30 -21.85
C ALA A 203 -8.89 -2.12 -23.10
N GLY A 204 -9.59 -3.24 -22.91
CA GLY A 204 -9.89 -4.23 -23.94
C GLY A 204 -8.92 -5.42 -23.99
N SER A 205 -7.73 -5.32 -23.36
CA SER A 205 -6.80 -6.46 -23.28
C SER A 205 -7.43 -7.65 -22.56
N MET A 206 -6.97 -8.85 -22.91
CA MET A 206 -7.25 -10.07 -22.18
C MET A 206 -6.01 -10.44 -21.38
N ILE A 207 -6.16 -10.57 -20.07
CA ILE A 207 -5.07 -10.92 -19.15
C ILE A 207 -5.37 -12.20 -18.39
N GLU A 208 -4.33 -12.79 -17.85
CA GLU A 208 -4.36 -13.82 -16.82
C GLU A 208 -3.67 -13.26 -15.57
N ALA A 209 -4.11 -13.66 -14.39
CA ALA A 209 -3.53 -13.14 -13.16
C ALA A 209 -3.59 -14.15 -12.02
N TYR A 210 -2.57 -14.11 -11.18
CA TYR A 210 -2.58 -14.71 -9.85
C TYR A 210 -3.00 -13.64 -8.85
N LEU A 211 -4.17 -13.80 -8.22
CA LEU A 211 -4.80 -12.80 -7.38
C LEU A 211 -5.05 -13.33 -5.97
N LEU A 212 -4.76 -12.53 -4.97
CA LEU A 212 -5.24 -12.75 -3.61
C LEU A 212 -6.59 -12.06 -3.45
N PRO A 213 -7.68 -12.77 -3.12
CA PRO A 213 -8.96 -12.16 -2.78
C PRO A 213 -8.83 -11.36 -1.47
N LEU A 214 -8.98 -10.04 -1.52
CA LEU A 214 -8.89 -9.17 -0.34
C LEU A 214 -10.23 -9.07 0.39
N GLY A 215 -11.32 -8.98 -0.37
CA GLY A 215 -12.66 -8.78 0.16
C GLY A 215 -13.64 -8.29 -0.92
N TYR A 216 -14.81 -7.84 -0.48
CA TYR A 216 -15.79 -7.17 -1.35
C TYR A 216 -15.77 -5.67 -1.11
N GLY A 217 -15.81 -4.92 -2.21
CA GLY A 217 -16.10 -3.50 -2.23
C GLY A 217 -17.36 -3.19 -3.04
N SER A 218 -17.83 -1.95 -2.92
CA SER A 218 -18.94 -1.43 -3.70
C SER A 218 -18.55 -0.14 -4.42
N TYR A 219 -19.08 0.06 -5.61
CA TYR A 219 -18.88 1.26 -6.40
C TYR A 219 -20.17 1.68 -7.09
N THR A 220 -20.27 2.95 -7.43
CA THR A 220 -21.41 3.49 -8.16
C THR A 220 -21.03 3.68 -9.63
N THR A 221 -21.81 3.10 -10.53
CA THR A 221 -21.61 3.28 -11.98
C THR A 221 -22.00 4.71 -12.41
N LEU A 222 -21.58 5.13 -13.59
CA LEU A 222 -21.97 6.43 -14.17
C LEU A 222 -23.50 6.62 -14.28
N LEU A 223 -24.26 5.54 -14.31
CA LEU A 223 -25.73 5.56 -14.33
C LEU A 223 -26.34 5.60 -12.92
N GLY A 224 -25.53 5.77 -11.86
CA GLY A 224 -25.98 5.84 -10.47
C GLY A 224 -26.35 4.48 -9.85
N THR A 225 -26.05 3.36 -10.51
CA THR A 225 -26.33 2.02 -9.97
C THR A 225 -25.16 1.57 -9.10
N SER A 226 -25.46 1.16 -7.86
CA SER A 226 -24.47 0.50 -6.99
C SER A 226 -24.21 -0.93 -7.47
N ARG A 227 -22.93 -1.30 -7.54
CA ARG A 227 -22.46 -2.63 -7.88
C ARG A 227 -21.37 -3.06 -6.93
N THR A 228 -21.18 -4.36 -6.80
CA THR A 228 -20.11 -4.95 -6.01
C THR A 228 -19.03 -5.55 -6.93
N ALA A 229 -17.81 -5.56 -6.43
CA ALA A 229 -16.69 -6.23 -7.07
C ALA A 229 -15.80 -6.91 -6.03
N MET A 230 -15.07 -7.93 -6.44
CA MET A 230 -13.98 -8.48 -5.63
C MET A 230 -12.81 -7.50 -5.65
N ALA A 231 -12.37 -7.03 -4.50
CA ALA A 231 -11.06 -6.43 -4.34
C ALA A 231 -10.00 -7.52 -4.32
N ALA A 232 -8.93 -7.35 -5.08
CA ALA A 232 -7.86 -8.33 -5.17
C ALA A 232 -6.47 -7.68 -5.29
N ALA A 233 -5.47 -8.27 -4.63
CA ALA A 233 -4.07 -7.95 -4.83
C ALA A 233 -3.47 -8.92 -5.87
N ALA A 234 -2.81 -8.40 -6.90
CA ALA A 234 -2.17 -9.23 -7.90
C ALA A 234 -0.72 -9.56 -7.49
N ALA A 235 -0.41 -10.84 -7.39
CA ALA A 235 0.94 -11.34 -7.27
C ALA A 235 1.64 -11.42 -8.65
N ALA A 236 0.88 -11.67 -9.73
CA ALA A 236 1.37 -11.59 -11.10
C ALA A 236 0.23 -11.28 -12.08
N ILE A 237 0.58 -10.58 -13.17
CA ILE A 237 -0.27 -10.32 -14.34
C ILE A 237 0.46 -10.83 -15.58
N ARG A 238 -0.25 -11.55 -16.46
CA ARG A 238 0.32 -12.23 -17.65
C ARG A 238 -0.54 -11.97 -18.87
#